data_cad2a465f83cdb832f9105b7bf8df8ed
#
_entry.id   cad2a465f83cdb832f9105b7bf8df8ed
#
_cell.length_a   1.000
_cell.length_b   1.000
_cell.length_c   1.000
_cell.angle_alpha   90.00
_cell.angle_beta   90.00
_cell.angle_gamma   90.00
#
_symmetry.space_group_name_H-M   'P 1'
#
loop_
_entity.id
_entity.type
_entity.pdbx_description
1 polymer ?
#
loop_
_entity_poly.entity_id
_entity_poly.type
_entity_poly.pdbx_seq_one_letter_code
_entity_poly.pdbx_strand_id
1 'polypeptide(L)'
;MGYDAAVVAGRYGYAVQHTERPGFRAVGAFEDTPDGEQLVGFGYGYLVEPGQWWHDQVRAALDRRTAKKWLPGAFEVCELHVHPDHQSQGLGRRLLHALVADLPHPAALLSTPDADTKAFRLYHADGFVDLARGYHFPGDARPFAILGARLPLRLREPGPATS
;
A
#
# COMPACT_ATOMS: atom_id res chain seq x y z
N MET A 1 -13.12 16.06 -10.78
CA MET A 1 -12.90 15.18 -11.93
C MET A 1 -13.56 13.84 -11.63
N GLY A 2 -14.71 13.56 -12.29
CA GLY A 2 -15.36 12.27 -12.16
C GLY A 2 -14.56 11.20 -12.90
N TYR A 3 -14.30 10.07 -12.26
CA TYR A 3 -13.81 8.91 -12.97
C TYR A 3 -14.91 8.37 -13.89
N ASP A 4 -14.53 7.92 -15.09
CA ASP A 4 -15.43 7.21 -15.99
C ASP A 4 -16.07 6.02 -15.28
N ALA A 5 -17.37 5.86 -15.39
CA ALA A 5 -18.13 4.78 -14.75
C ALA A 5 -17.60 3.38 -15.11
N ALA A 6 -17.05 3.20 -16.32
CA ALA A 6 -16.40 1.96 -16.72
C ALA A 6 -15.11 1.68 -15.95
N VAL A 7 -14.34 2.72 -15.62
CA VAL A 7 -13.11 2.59 -14.78
C VAL A 7 -13.48 2.25 -13.35
N VAL A 8 -14.54 2.85 -12.80
CA VAL A 8 -15.03 2.54 -11.46
C VAL A 8 -15.55 1.10 -11.38
N ALA A 9 -16.32 0.65 -12.36
CA ALA A 9 -16.83 -0.73 -12.43
C ALA A 9 -15.69 -1.77 -12.56
N GLY A 10 -14.67 -1.49 -13.37
CA GLY A 10 -13.49 -2.35 -13.49
C GLY A 10 -12.72 -2.47 -12.18
N ARG A 11 -12.48 -1.36 -11.48
CA ARG A 11 -11.80 -1.37 -10.17
C ARG A 11 -12.61 -2.09 -9.09
N TYR A 12 -13.92 -1.97 -9.10
CA TYR A 12 -14.79 -2.70 -8.18
C TYR A 12 -14.68 -4.22 -8.39
N GLY A 13 -14.70 -4.68 -9.64
CA GLY A 13 -14.51 -6.10 -9.97
C GLY A 13 -13.17 -6.66 -9.48
N TYR A 14 -12.09 -5.92 -9.64
CA TYR A 14 -10.78 -6.31 -9.09
C TYR A 14 -10.79 -6.33 -7.55
N ALA A 15 -11.37 -5.35 -6.91
CA ALA A 15 -11.44 -5.31 -5.44
C ALA A 15 -12.20 -6.52 -4.88
N VAL A 16 -13.31 -6.92 -5.49
CA VAL A 16 -14.08 -8.11 -5.09
C VAL A 16 -13.23 -9.38 -5.21
N GLN A 17 -12.51 -9.57 -6.30
CA GLN A 17 -11.62 -10.72 -6.46
C GLN A 17 -10.49 -10.75 -5.42
N HIS A 18 -10.01 -9.59 -4.99
CA HIS A 18 -8.97 -9.50 -3.98
C HIS A 18 -9.43 -9.95 -2.60
N THR A 19 -10.72 -9.81 -2.27
CA THR A 19 -11.26 -10.25 -0.96
C THR A 19 -11.16 -11.76 -0.75
N GLU A 20 -11.07 -12.54 -1.82
CA GLU A 20 -10.94 -13.99 -1.76
C GLU A 20 -9.49 -14.47 -1.65
N ARG A 21 -8.52 -13.58 -1.74
CA ARG A 21 -7.11 -13.94 -1.67
C ARG A 21 -6.67 -14.32 -0.25
N PRO A 22 -5.77 -15.31 -0.11
CA PRO A 22 -5.22 -15.68 1.19
C PRO A 22 -4.62 -14.48 1.92
N GLY A 23 -4.92 -14.37 3.22
CA GLY A 23 -4.41 -13.30 4.05
C GLY A 23 -5.02 -11.92 3.75
N PHE A 24 -6.14 -11.85 3.06
CA PHE A 24 -6.83 -10.58 2.82
C PHE A 24 -7.16 -9.88 4.14
N ARG A 25 -6.81 -8.60 4.20
CA ARG A 25 -7.12 -7.71 5.31
C ARG A 25 -7.45 -6.34 4.78
N ALA A 26 -8.49 -5.73 5.35
CA ALA A 26 -8.90 -4.37 5.03
C ALA A 26 -9.10 -3.55 6.30
N VAL A 27 -8.88 -2.25 6.20
CA VAL A 27 -9.14 -1.27 7.25
C VAL A 27 -9.86 -0.08 6.64
N GLY A 28 -10.74 0.56 7.41
CA GLY A 28 -11.47 1.76 7.02
C GLY A 28 -11.40 2.83 8.09
N ALA A 29 -11.42 4.08 7.67
CA ALA A 29 -11.60 5.24 8.53
C ALA A 29 -12.94 5.89 8.22
N PHE A 30 -13.70 6.17 9.26
CA PHE A 30 -15.05 6.72 9.15
C PHE A 30 -15.15 8.04 9.91
N GLU A 31 -15.97 8.92 9.41
CA GLU A 31 -16.34 10.18 10.06
C GLU A 31 -17.83 10.18 10.35
N ASP A 32 -18.20 10.58 11.55
CA ASP A 32 -19.60 10.78 11.90
C ASP A 32 -20.10 12.09 11.29
N THR A 33 -21.13 12.01 10.49
CA THR A 33 -21.81 13.16 9.90
C THR A 33 -23.29 13.20 10.31
N PRO A 34 -23.98 14.34 10.12
CA PRO A 34 -25.43 14.40 10.38
C PRO A 34 -26.24 13.37 9.60
N ASP A 35 -25.71 12.91 8.45
CA ASP A 35 -26.36 11.92 7.58
C ASP A 35 -25.89 10.48 7.84
N GLY A 36 -25.09 10.26 8.90
CA GLY A 36 -24.54 8.96 9.29
C GLY A 36 -23.03 8.86 9.09
N GLU A 37 -22.47 7.68 9.32
CA GLU A 37 -21.04 7.43 9.12
C GLU A 37 -20.67 7.49 7.63
N GLN A 38 -19.59 8.19 7.31
CA GLN A 38 -19.01 8.26 5.96
C GLN A 38 -17.60 7.68 5.95
N LEU A 39 -17.30 6.83 4.96
CA LEU A 39 -15.96 6.32 4.73
C LEU A 39 -15.07 7.43 4.15
N VAL A 40 -14.04 7.82 4.88
CA VAL A 40 -13.10 8.88 4.50
C VAL A 40 -11.71 8.38 4.14
N GLY A 41 -11.45 7.10 4.33
CA GLY A 41 -10.22 6.45 3.93
C GLY A 41 -10.27 4.94 4.10
N PHE A 42 -9.48 4.23 3.34
CA PHE A 42 -9.38 2.78 3.44
C PHE A 42 -8.03 2.27 2.96
N GLY A 43 -7.69 1.08 3.39
CA GLY A 43 -6.57 0.33 2.86
C GLY A 43 -6.87 -1.16 2.88
N TYR A 44 -6.29 -1.90 1.96
CA TYR A 44 -6.33 -3.36 1.99
C TYR A 44 -5.09 -3.98 1.36
N GLY A 45 -4.90 -5.22 1.69
CA GLY A 45 -3.84 -6.03 1.13
C GLY A 45 -4.07 -7.51 1.39
N TYR A 46 -3.12 -8.32 0.97
CA TYR A 46 -3.18 -9.78 1.07
C TYR A 46 -1.78 -10.40 1.00
N LEU A 47 -1.71 -11.70 1.21
CA LEU A 47 -0.49 -12.48 1.08
C LEU A 47 0.03 -12.49 -0.36
N VAL A 48 1.31 -12.20 -0.53
CA VAL A 48 2.00 -12.27 -1.83
C VAL A 48 2.31 -13.73 -2.17
N GLU A 49 1.81 -14.20 -3.30
CA GLU A 49 2.01 -15.58 -3.75
C GLU A 49 2.43 -15.63 -5.23
N PRO A 50 3.30 -16.59 -5.60
CA PRO A 50 3.60 -16.87 -7.00
C PRO A 50 2.34 -17.12 -7.84
N GLY A 51 2.33 -16.61 -9.06
CA GLY A 51 1.17 -16.70 -9.96
C GLY A 51 0.19 -15.54 -9.86
N GLN A 52 0.28 -14.71 -8.82
CA GLN A 52 -0.40 -13.42 -8.82
C GLN A 52 0.32 -12.46 -9.77
N TRP A 53 -0.45 -11.73 -10.58
CA TRP A 53 0.12 -10.81 -11.58
C TRP A 53 1.14 -9.84 -10.98
N TRP A 54 0.79 -9.19 -9.86
CA TRP A 54 1.68 -8.23 -9.20
C TRP A 54 2.97 -8.91 -8.69
N HIS A 55 2.85 -10.08 -8.04
CA HIS A 55 4.02 -10.86 -7.60
C HIS A 55 4.98 -11.13 -8.76
N ASP A 56 4.45 -11.59 -9.89
CA ASP A 56 5.27 -11.99 -11.02
C ASP A 56 5.94 -10.78 -11.68
N GLN A 57 5.27 -9.63 -11.72
CA GLN A 57 5.86 -8.37 -12.18
C GLN A 57 6.97 -7.90 -11.25
N VAL A 58 6.74 -7.90 -9.94
CA VAL A 58 7.75 -7.52 -8.94
C VAL A 58 8.94 -8.50 -8.98
N ARG A 59 8.67 -9.79 -9.12
CA ARG A 59 9.71 -10.81 -9.25
C ARG A 59 10.61 -10.55 -10.46
N ALA A 60 10.04 -10.09 -11.57
CA ALA A 60 10.78 -9.73 -12.78
C ALA A 60 11.58 -8.42 -12.62
N ALA A 61 11.07 -7.47 -11.83
CA ALA A 61 11.72 -6.17 -11.59
C ALA A 61 12.91 -6.27 -10.63
N LEU A 62 12.93 -7.26 -9.74
CA LEU A 62 13.96 -7.42 -8.71
C LEU A 62 15.08 -8.35 -9.16
N ASP A 63 16.32 -8.05 -8.75
CA ASP A 63 17.38 -9.04 -8.83
C ASP A 63 17.07 -10.28 -7.98
N ARG A 64 17.72 -11.39 -8.32
CA ARG A 64 17.43 -12.70 -7.69
C ARG A 64 17.61 -12.70 -6.16
N ARG A 65 18.60 -11.99 -5.66
CA ARG A 65 18.90 -11.91 -4.21
C ARG A 65 17.82 -11.13 -3.48
N THR A 66 17.46 -9.98 -4.00
CA THR A 66 16.41 -9.12 -3.45
C THR A 66 15.05 -9.82 -3.48
N ALA A 67 14.69 -10.44 -4.61
CA ALA A 67 13.46 -11.20 -4.72
C ALA A 67 13.38 -12.34 -3.68
N LYS A 68 14.46 -13.13 -3.54
CA LYS A 68 14.52 -14.22 -2.54
C LYS A 68 14.42 -13.72 -1.11
N LYS A 69 14.93 -12.52 -0.84
CA LYS A 69 14.92 -11.92 0.50
C LYS A 69 13.57 -11.33 0.89
N TRP A 70 12.79 -10.81 -0.07
CA TRP A 70 11.65 -9.96 0.21
C TRP A 70 10.29 -10.57 -0.13
N LEU A 71 10.18 -11.36 -1.21
CA LEU A 71 8.90 -11.89 -1.67
C LEU A 71 8.32 -13.01 -0.81
N PRO A 72 9.10 -14.00 -0.31
CA PRO A 72 8.51 -15.12 0.41
C PRO A 72 7.75 -14.69 1.67
N GLY A 73 6.46 -15.01 1.73
CA GLY A 73 5.60 -14.73 2.88
C GLY A 73 5.25 -13.26 3.10
N ALA A 74 5.58 -12.38 2.16
CA ALA A 74 5.30 -10.96 2.29
C ALA A 74 3.80 -10.64 2.16
N PHE A 75 3.41 -9.51 2.72
CA PHE A 75 2.09 -8.92 2.58
C PHE A 75 2.14 -7.77 1.56
N GLU A 76 1.30 -7.79 0.55
CA GLU A 76 1.15 -6.65 -0.37
C GLU A 76 0.17 -5.65 0.22
N VAL A 77 0.61 -4.39 0.41
CA VAL A 77 -0.28 -3.26 0.59
C VAL A 77 -0.78 -2.86 -0.80
N CYS A 78 -1.96 -3.36 -1.17
CA CYS A 78 -2.50 -3.23 -2.52
C CYS A 78 -3.09 -1.84 -2.76
N GLU A 79 -3.91 -1.35 -1.81
CA GLU A 79 -4.56 -0.05 -1.89
C GLU A 79 -4.48 0.68 -0.55
N LEU A 80 -4.24 1.99 -0.62
CA LEU A 80 -4.28 2.89 0.52
C LEU A 80 -4.74 4.27 0.04
N HIS A 81 -5.94 4.66 0.42
CA HIS A 81 -6.58 5.88 -0.04
C HIS A 81 -7.17 6.69 1.10
N VAL A 82 -7.04 8.00 1.00
CA VAL A 82 -7.66 8.98 1.90
C VAL A 82 -8.43 9.99 1.07
N HIS A 83 -9.66 10.28 1.46
CA HIS A 83 -10.47 11.31 0.81
C HIS A 83 -9.71 12.64 0.78
N PRO A 84 -9.74 13.40 -0.34
CA PRO A 84 -8.97 14.63 -0.49
C PRO A 84 -9.13 15.62 0.67
N ASP A 85 -10.34 15.79 1.18
CA ASP A 85 -10.63 16.71 2.30
C ASP A 85 -10.06 16.27 3.64
N HIS A 86 -9.62 15.01 3.74
CA HIS A 86 -9.08 14.40 4.96
C HIS A 86 -7.59 14.08 4.86
N GLN A 87 -6.94 14.49 3.77
CA GLN A 87 -5.50 14.32 3.58
C GLN A 87 -4.69 15.27 4.47
N SER A 88 -3.39 14.94 4.65
CA SER A 88 -2.44 15.75 5.43
C SER A 88 -2.78 15.90 6.93
N GLN A 89 -3.58 15.00 7.47
CA GLN A 89 -3.97 14.91 8.89
C GLN A 89 -3.42 13.65 9.58
N GLY A 90 -2.50 12.93 8.93
CA GLY A 90 -1.93 11.69 9.44
C GLY A 90 -2.82 10.45 9.27
N LEU A 91 -3.97 10.56 8.59
CA LEU A 91 -4.91 9.46 8.42
C LEU A 91 -4.32 8.33 7.58
N GLY A 92 -3.60 8.63 6.49
CA GLY A 92 -2.92 7.63 5.67
C GLY A 92 -1.92 6.79 6.47
N ARG A 93 -1.14 7.42 7.35
CA ARG A 93 -0.22 6.72 8.25
C ARG A 93 -0.97 5.82 9.23
N ARG A 94 -2.03 6.29 9.84
CA ARG A 94 -2.86 5.50 10.77
C ARG A 94 -3.47 4.29 10.08
N LEU A 95 -3.98 4.45 8.86
CA LEU A 95 -4.51 3.35 8.05
C LEU A 95 -3.41 2.33 7.70
N LEU A 96 -2.24 2.79 7.28
CA LEU A 96 -1.10 1.91 6.98
C LEU A 96 -0.71 1.08 8.20
N HIS A 97 -0.52 1.73 9.35
CA HIS A 97 -0.16 1.03 10.59
C HIS A 97 -1.24 0.06 11.05
N ALA A 98 -2.53 0.43 10.97
CA ALA A 98 -3.64 -0.45 11.30
C ALA A 98 -3.71 -1.66 10.35
N LEU A 99 -3.45 -1.44 9.05
CA LEU A 99 -3.47 -2.49 8.04
C LEU A 99 -2.42 -3.56 8.30
N VAL A 100 -1.21 -3.17 8.70
CA VAL A 100 -0.09 -4.11 8.90
C VAL A 100 0.14 -4.50 10.36
N ALA A 101 -0.68 -3.99 11.30
CA ALA A 101 -0.56 -4.33 12.72
C ALA A 101 -0.77 -5.82 12.97
N ASP A 102 0.10 -6.41 13.78
CA ASP A 102 0.00 -7.81 14.23
C ASP A 102 -0.09 -8.85 13.08
N LEU A 103 0.38 -8.49 11.90
CA LEU A 103 0.47 -9.44 10.79
C LEU A 103 1.59 -10.45 11.02
N PRO A 104 1.33 -11.75 10.73
CA PRO A 104 2.34 -12.80 10.87
C PRO A 104 3.35 -12.84 9.71
N HIS A 105 3.40 -11.78 8.91
CA HIS A 105 4.24 -11.69 7.72
C HIS A 105 5.60 -11.04 8.02
N PRO A 106 6.70 -11.47 7.38
CA PRO A 106 8.03 -10.91 7.64
C PRO A 106 8.24 -9.51 7.07
N ALA A 107 7.44 -9.13 6.08
CA ALA A 107 7.57 -7.85 5.38
C ALA A 107 6.23 -7.41 4.76
N ALA A 108 6.09 -6.11 4.58
CA ALA A 108 5.09 -5.49 3.73
C ALA A 108 5.76 -4.92 2.49
N LEU A 109 5.16 -5.15 1.33
CA LEU A 109 5.61 -4.62 0.05
C LEU A 109 4.49 -3.82 -0.61
N LEU A 110 4.88 -2.87 -1.44
CA LEU A 110 3.94 -2.09 -2.25
C LEU A 110 4.62 -1.54 -3.51
N SER A 111 3.81 -1.11 -4.46
CA SER A 111 4.25 -0.26 -5.56
C SER A 111 3.54 1.09 -5.49
N THR A 112 4.25 2.14 -5.81
CA THR A 112 3.75 3.52 -5.82
C THR A 112 4.37 4.28 -6.99
N PRO A 113 3.72 5.31 -7.57
CA PRO A 113 4.37 6.14 -8.57
C PRO A 113 5.75 6.63 -8.11
N ASP A 114 6.75 6.50 -8.98
CA ASP A 114 8.12 6.91 -8.71
C ASP A 114 8.26 8.43 -8.87
N ALA A 115 7.72 9.15 -7.92
CA ALA A 115 7.70 10.60 -7.86
C ALA A 115 7.64 11.07 -6.40
N ASP A 116 8.02 12.32 -6.15
CA ASP A 116 7.95 12.93 -4.81
C ASP A 116 6.50 13.26 -4.43
N THR A 117 5.72 12.22 -4.16
CA THR A 117 4.32 12.32 -3.70
C THR A 117 4.23 12.25 -2.18
N LYS A 118 3.08 12.66 -1.63
CA LYS A 118 2.79 12.49 -0.19
C LYS A 118 2.89 11.02 0.24
N ALA A 119 2.38 10.10 -0.59
CA ALA A 119 2.43 8.66 -0.33
C ALA A 119 3.88 8.16 -0.31
N PHE A 120 4.69 8.54 -1.30
CA PHE A 120 6.11 8.17 -1.37
C PHE A 120 6.87 8.61 -0.11
N ARG A 121 6.68 9.86 0.33
CA ARG A 121 7.29 10.38 1.56
C ARG A 121 6.80 9.66 2.81
N LEU A 122 5.51 9.34 2.89
CA LEU A 122 4.92 8.59 4.00
C LEU A 122 5.60 7.21 4.15
N TYR A 123 5.70 6.46 3.06
CA TYR A 123 6.31 5.13 3.10
C TYR A 123 7.77 5.17 3.56
N HIS A 124 8.57 6.06 3.02
CA HIS A 124 9.97 6.21 3.45
C HIS A 124 10.09 6.66 4.92
N ALA A 125 9.22 7.57 5.38
CA ALA A 125 9.20 7.99 6.78
C ALA A 125 8.87 6.84 7.74
N ASP A 126 8.10 5.85 7.29
CA ASP A 126 7.71 4.69 8.08
C ASP A 126 8.57 3.44 7.85
N GLY A 127 9.75 3.63 7.25
CA GLY A 127 10.79 2.60 7.17
C GLY A 127 10.75 1.72 5.92
N PHE A 128 9.92 2.05 4.93
CA PHE A 128 10.01 1.41 3.63
C PHE A 128 11.29 1.84 2.91
N VAL A 129 11.94 0.89 2.28
CA VAL A 129 13.15 1.10 1.49
C VAL A 129 12.91 0.76 0.03
N ASP A 130 13.70 1.37 -0.85
CA ASP A 130 13.62 1.11 -2.29
C ASP A 130 14.14 -0.30 -2.59
N LEU A 131 13.29 -1.12 -3.22
CA LEU A 131 13.67 -2.41 -3.78
C LEU A 131 13.95 -2.30 -5.28
N ALA A 132 13.17 -1.50 -6.00
CA ALA A 132 13.39 -1.11 -7.39
C ALA A 132 12.81 0.28 -7.64
N ARG A 133 13.41 0.99 -8.60
CA ARG A 133 12.99 2.33 -9.05
C ARG A 133 12.78 2.32 -10.57
N GLY A 134 11.91 3.23 -11.02
CA GLY A 134 11.69 3.43 -12.45
C GLY A 134 11.08 2.22 -13.18
N TYR A 135 10.39 1.35 -12.48
CA TYR A 135 9.77 0.17 -13.09
C TYR A 135 8.47 0.54 -13.81
N HIS A 136 8.31 0.05 -15.03
CA HIS A 136 7.08 0.24 -15.81
C HIS A 136 6.26 -1.05 -15.81
N PHE A 137 5.11 -1.01 -15.16
CA PHE A 137 4.16 -2.11 -15.25
C PHE A 137 3.54 -2.17 -16.65
N PRO A 138 3.30 -3.37 -17.19
CA PRO A 138 2.62 -3.50 -18.48
C PRO A 138 1.30 -2.75 -18.51
N GLY A 139 1.09 -1.89 -19.49
CA GLY A 139 -0.11 -1.08 -19.65
C GLY A 139 -0.12 0.26 -18.91
N ASP A 140 0.93 0.60 -18.16
CA ASP A 140 1.08 1.91 -17.53
C ASP A 140 2.37 2.60 -18.00
N ALA A 141 2.24 3.82 -18.53
CA ALA A 141 3.38 4.59 -19.02
C ALA A 141 4.19 5.24 -17.89
N ARG A 142 3.65 5.29 -16.67
CA ARG A 142 4.32 5.93 -15.53
C ARG A 142 5.37 5.01 -14.92
N PRO A 143 6.50 5.56 -14.44
CA PRO A 143 7.44 4.79 -13.64
C PRO A 143 6.91 4.57 -12.23
N PHE A 144 7.19 3.40 -11.67
CA PHE A 144 6.86 3.03 -10.30
C PHE A 144 8.10 2.69 -9.48
N ALA A 145 8.04 3.00 -8.20
CA ALA A 145 8.94 2.46 -7.20
C ALA A 145 8.30 1.22 -6.55
N ILE A 146 9.09 0.19 -6.33
CA ILE A 146 8.72 -0.98 -5.53
C ILE A 146 9.43 -0.82 -4.20
N LEU A 147 8.63 -0.77 -3.13
CA LEU A 147 9.11 -0.51 -1.79
C LEU A 147 8.82 -1.70 -0.87
N GLY A 148 9.66 -1.89 0.15
CA GLY A 148 9.46 -2.92 1.16
C GLY A 148 9.88 -2.46 2.55
N ALA A 149 9.13 -2.88 3.56
CA ALA A 149 9.46 -2.69 4.97
C ALA A 149 9.40 -4.01 5.72
N ARG A 150 10.31 -4.20 6.69
CA ARG A 150 10.20 -5.32 7.62
C ARG A 150 9.09 -5.08 8.61
N LEU A 151 8.35 -6.13 8.93
CA LEU A 151 7.31 -6.08 9.95
C LEU A 151 7.82 -6.62 11.29
N PRO A 152 7.33 -6.10 12.41
CA PRO A 152 6.41 -4.96 12.53
C PRO A 152 7.06 -3.63 12.10
N LEU A 153 6.25 -2.68 11.61
CA LEU A 153 6.76 -1.34 11.33
C LEU A 153 7.25 -0.70 12.64
N ARG A 154 8.44 -0.12 12.58
CA ARG A 154 8.97 0.64 13.73
C ARG A 154 8.30 2.00 13.76
N LEU A 155 7.61 2.30 14.84
CA LEU A 155 7.19 3.67 15.14
C LEU A 155 8.46 4.52 15.26
N ARG A 156 8.57 5.54 14.45
CA ARG A 156 9.61 6.55 14.65
C ARG A 156 9.27 7.26 15.96
N GLU A 157 10.08 7.06 17.00
CA GLU A 157 9.93 7.87 18.22
C GLU A 157 10.00 9.35 17.82
N PRO A 158 9.11 10.20 18.36
CA PRO A 158 9.26 11.63 18.18
C PRO A 158 10.65 12.01 18.72
N GLY A 159 11.49 12.56 17.84
CA GLY A 159 12.79 13.07 18.25
C GLY A 159 12.65 14.01 19.45
N PRO A 160 13.66 14.11 20.33
CA PRO A 160 13.58 14.98 21.50
C PRO A 160 13.23 16.38 21.04
N ALA A 161 12.19 16.96 21.66
CA ALA A 161 11.82 18.34 21.44
C ALA A 161 13.06 19.20 21.71
N THR A 162 13.59 19.83 20.67
CA THR A 162 14.61 20.87 20.82
C THR A 162 13.97 22.04 21.56
N SER A 163 14.40 22.22 22.80
CA SER A 163 14.08 23.39 23.64
C SER A 163 14.73 24.63 23.06
#